data_1d76600ec696b76950d5a2b81cd57173
#
_entry.id   1d76600ec696b76950d5a2b81cd57173
#
_cell.length_a   1.000
_cell.length_b   1.000
_cell.length_c   1.000
_cell.angle_alpha   90.00
_cell.angle_beta   90.00
_cell.angle_gamma   90.00
#
_symmetry.space_group_name_H-M   'P 1'
#
loop_
_entity.id
_entity.type
_entity.pdbx_description
1 polymer ?
#
loop_
_entity_poly.entity_id
_entity_poly.type
_entity_poly.pdbx_seq_one_letter_code
_entity_poly.pdbx_strand_id
1 'polypeptide(L)'
;MNLIPRVALFADTFHEINGAANFLRRLTSYAKDNGHPLLCIRSGCETRVSNDGSVRYLDLKRIRASIPLDGDFRYDPLLWRKRALVKRTLKEFGADVIHLTGLNDISQFGFVHAHFMKIPAVATWHTNTHEYAAER
;
A
#
# COMPACT_ATOMS: atom_id res chain seq x y z
N MET A 1 22.86 -10.99 -13.04
CA MET A 1 21.41 -10.68 -13.15
C MET A 1 20.87 -10.42 -11.75
N ASN A 2 20.28 -9.29 -11.54
CA ASN A 2 19.69 -8.98 -10.24
C ASN A 2 18.34 -9.72 -10.11
N LEU A 3 18.24 -10.63 -9.14
CA LEU A 3 17.05 -11.45 -8.92
C LEU A 3 16.11 -10.86 -7.87
N ILE A 4 16.45 -9.67 -7.34
CA ILE A 4 15.58 -9.00 -6.36
C ILE A 4 14.40 -8.35 -7.10
N PRO A 5 13.16 -8.79 -6.87
CA PRO A 5 12.00 -8.20 -7.52
C PRO A 5 11.76 -6.77 -7.06
N ARG A 6 11.24 -5.96 -7.96
CA ARG A 6 10.79 -4.60 -7.65
C ARG A 6 9.36 -4.67 -7.12
N VAL A 7 9.20 -4.55 -5.82
CA VAL A 7 7.92 -4.72 -5.13
C VAL A 7 7.21 -3.38 -4.99
N ALA A 8 5.94 -3.33 -5.39
CA ALA A 8 5.04 -2.23 -5.07
C ALA A 8 4.10 -2.66 -3.94
N LEU A 9 4.30 -2.09 -2.76
CA LEU A 9 3.56 -2.40 -1.55
C LEU A 9 2.38 -1.43 -1.42
N PHE A 10 1.17 -1.95 -1.39
CA PHE A 10 -0.05 -1.19 -1.11
C PHE A 10 -0.39 -1.35 0.37
N ALA A 11 -0.07 -0.33 1.16
CA ALA A 11 -0.17 -0.35 2.61
C ALA A 11 -1.50 0.24 3.08
N ASP A 12 -2.41 -0.59 3.56
CA ASP A 12 -3.70 -0.17 4.14
C ASP A 12 -3.51 0.62 5.43
N THR A 13 -2.51 0.24 6.22
CA THR A 13 -2.11 0.97 7.42
C THR A 13 -0.61 1.24 7.34
N PHE A 14 -0.14 2.33 7.90
CA PHE A 14 1.29 2.64 7.98
C PHE A 14 1.61 3.56 9.16
N HIS A 15 0.79 4.58 9.35
CA HIS A 15 0.99 5.60 10.38
C HIS A 15 0.27 5.28 11.69
N GLU A 16 -0.60 4.30 11.67
CA GLU A 16 -1.41 3.89 12.83
C GLU A 16 -0.54 3.15 13.87
N ILE A 17 -1.07 3.07 15.07
CA ILE A 17 -0.41 2.35 16.18
C ILE A 17 -1.05 0.95 16.28
N ASN A 18 -0.58 0.04 15.45
CA ASN A 18 -1.03 -1.36 15.47
C ASN A 18 0.07 -2.30 14.95
N GLY A 19 -0.13 -3.59 15.11
CA GLY A 19 0.85 -4.62 14.74
C GLY A 19 1.12 -4.67 13.23
N ALA A 20 0.10 -4.49 12.40
CA ALA A 20 0.24 -4.50 10.95
C ALA A 20 1.08 -3.30 10.48
N ALA A 21 0.81 -2.11 11.00
CA ALA A 21 1.57 -0.91 10.68
C ALA A 21 3.04 -1.05 11.14
N ASN A 22 3.27 -1.62 12.31
CA ASN A 22 4.63 -1.92 12.79
C ASN A 22 5.38 -2.86 11.85
N PHE A 23 4.71 -3.91 11.38
CA PHE A 23 5.28 -4.83 10.41
C PHE A 23 5.67 -4.11 9.12
N LEU A 24 4.79 -3.27 8.58
CA LEU A 24 5.04 -2.53 7.34
C LEU A 24 6.19 -1.54 7.48
N ARG A 25 6.28 -0.84 8.62
CA ARG A 25 7.41 0.04 8.90
C ARG A 25 8.74 -0.70 9.00
N ARG A 26 8.74 -1.89 9.60
CA ARG A 26 9.92 -2.76 9.64
C ARG A 26 10.30 -3.28 8.26
N LEU A 27 9.32 -3.61 7.43
CA LEU A 27 9.57 -4.07 6.06
C LEU A 27 10.22 -2.98 5.21
N THR A 28 9.73 -1.74 5.31
CA THR A 28 10.32 -0.60 4.60
C THR A 28 11.74 -0.29 5.10
N SER A 29 11.96 -0.34 6.41
CA SER A 29 13.31 -0.17 6.99
C SER A 29 14.27 -1.26 6.52
N TYR A 30 13.83 -2.50 6.50
CA TYR A 30 14.63 -3.62 5.99
C TYR A 30 15.01 -3.42 4.52
N ALA A 31 14.07 -3.03 3.68
CA ALA A 31 14.32 -2.77 2.27
C ALA A 31 15.35 -1.65 2.10
N LYS A 32 15.23 -0.57 2.86
CA LYS A 32 16.17 0.55 2.87
C LYS A 32 17.58 0.10 3.29
N ASP A 33 17.68 -0.60 4.41
CA ASP A 33 18.96 -1.01 5.00
C ASP A 33 19.72 -1.98 4.08
N ASN A 34 19.00 -2.77 3.29
CA ASN A 34 19.57 -3.75 2.35
C ASN A 34 19.59 -3.28 0.89
N GLY A 35 19.22 -2.03 0.63
CA GLY A 35 19.22 -1.48 -0.73
C GLY A 35 18.21 -2.15 -1.68
N HIS A 36 17.15 -2.76 -1.16
CA HIS A 36 16.13 -3.41 -1.97
C HIS A 36 15.16 -2.36 -2.54
N PRO A 37 14.88 -2.37 -3.85
CA PRO A 37 13.91 -1.43 -4.42
C PRO A 37 12.51 -1.74 -3.93
N LEU A 38 11.86 -0.75 -3.34
CA LEU A 38 10.49 -0.86 -2.83
C LEU A 38 9.74 0.42 -3.14
N LEU A 39 8.54 0.29 -3.68
CA LEU A 39 7.57 1.38 -3.80
C LEU A 39 6.48 1.14 -2.75
N CYS A 40 6.32 2.06 -1.80
CA CYS A 40 5.28 2.00 -0.79
C CYS A 40 4.19 3.02 -1.12
N ILE A 41 3.00 2.53 -1.45
CA ILE A 41 1.81 3.34 -1.72
C ILE A 41 0.95 3.31 -0.47
N ARG A 42 0.72 4.47 0.12
CA ARG A 42 0.03 4.64 1.40
C ARG A 42 -0.83 5.90 1.41
N SER A 43 -1.77 5.98 2.34
CA SER A 43 -2.51 7.23 2.56
C SER A 43 -1.67 8.23 3.34
N GLY A 44 -1.88 9.52 3.08
CA GLY A 44 -1.16 10.60 3.73
C GLY A 44 -1.97 11.89 3.82
N CYS A 45 -1.36 12.92 4.37
CA CYS A 45 -1.99 14.24 4.50
C CYS A 45 -2.05 14.99 3.17
N GLU A 46 -1.16 14.68 2.26
CA GLU A 46 -1.09 15.26 0.92
C GLU A 46 -0.63 14.22 -0.10
N THR A 47 -0.95 14.44 -1.36
CA THR A 47 -0.48 13.57 -2.46
C THR A 47 0.92 14.00 -2.85
N ARG A 48 1.89 13.11 -2.64
CA ARG A 48 3.29 13.41 -2.84
C ARG A 48 4.12 12.16 -3.10
N VAL A 49 5.15 12.30 -3.92
CA VAL A 49 6.20 11.28 -4.10
C VAL A 49 7.44 11.71 -3.31
N SER A 50 8.00 10.79 -2.55
CA SER A 50 9.25 11.00 -1.81
C SER A 50 10.14 9.77 -1.91
N ASN A 51 11.44 9.97 -1.67
CA ASN A 51 12.42 8.89 -1.70
C ASN A 51 13.19 8.85 -0.39
N ASP A 52 13.43 7.64 0.10
CA ASP A 52 14.26 7.38 1.27
C ASP A 52 15.17 6.18 0.96
N GLY A 53 16.37 6.47 0.46
CA GLY A 53 17.27 5.43 -0.04
C GLY A 53 16.66 4.67 -1.22
N SER A 54 16.61 3.35 -1.11
CA SER A 54 16.00 2.46 -2.11
C SER A 54 14.48 2.42 -2.06
N VAL A 55 13.86 3.03 -1.05
CA VAL A 55 12.41 3.04 -0.87
C VAL A 55 11.83 4.33 -1.44
N ARG A 56 10.84 4.18 -2.32
CA ARG A 56 10.04 5.29 -2.84
C ARG A 56 8.67 5.24 -2.19
N TYR A 57 8.20 6.38 -1.72
CA TYR A 57 6.86 6.53 -1.15
C TYR A 57 5.96 7.31 -2.11
N LEU A 58 4.76 6.80 -2.34
CA LEU A 58 3.67 7.54 -2.95
C LEU A 58 2.58 7.71 -1.90
N ASP A 59 2.48 8.91 -1.36
CA ASP A 59 1.41 9.29 -0.45
C ASP A 59 0.21 9.74 -1.26
N LEU A 60 -0.97 9.22 -0.92
CA LEU A 60 -2.23 9.58 -1.53
C LEU A 60 -3.09 10.30 -0.50
N LYS A 61 -3.41 11.55 -0.76
CA LYS A 61 -4.26 12.34 0.13
C LYS A 61 -5.65 11.72 0.25
N ARG A 62 -6.08 11.43 1.48
CA ARG A 62 -7.48 11.09 1.76
C ARG A 62 -8.33 12.35 1.78
N ILE A 63 -9.52 12.26 1.21
CA ILE A 63 -10.49 13.33 1.27
C ILE A 63 -11.14 13.41 2.66
N ARG A 64 -11.65 14.60 3.02
CA ARG A 64 -12.37 14.80 4.28
C ARG A 64 -13.62 13.94 4.40
N ALA A 65 -14.25 13.62 3.26
CA ALA A 65 -15.44 12.77 3.19
C ALA A 65 -15.13 11.27 3.23
N SER A 66 -13.89 10.87 3.55
CA SER A 66 -13.57 9.45 3.72
C SER A 66 -14.39 8.84 4.84
N ILE A 67 -14.96 7.65 4.57
CA ILE A 67 -15.90 7.00 5.47
C ILE A 67 -15.11 6.22 6.53
N PRO A 68 -15.30 6.50 7.84
CA PRO A 68 -14.74 5.67 8.89
C PRO A 68 -15.45 4.31 8.90
N LEU A 69 -14.68 3.22 8.88
CA LEU A 69 -15.21 1.87 8.94
C LEU A 69 -15.14 1.31 10.36
N ASP A 70 -13.95 1.31 10.95
CA ASP A 70 -13.72 0.83 12.31
C ASP A 70 -12.36 1.36 12.79
N GLY A 71 -12.35 1.96 13.97
CA GLY A 71 -11.13 2.51 14.56
C GLY A 71 -10.41 3.46 13.61
N ASP A 72 -9.18 3.11 13.26
CA ASP A 72 -8.32 3.91 12.35
C ASP A 72 -8.58 3.63 10.87
N PHE A 73 -9.45 2.68 10.54
CA PHE A 73 -9.74 2.33 9.15
C PHE A 73 -10.75 3.29 8.53
N ARG A 74 -10.38 3.80 7.37
CA ARG A 74 -11.23 4.71 6.59
C ARG A 74 -11.30 4.23 5.14
N TYR A 75 -12.43 4.45 4.52
CA TYR A 75 -12.66 4.17 3.10
C TYR A 75 -12.84 5.47 2.32
N ASP A 76 -12.05 5.63 1.26
CA ASP A 76 -12.13 6.79 0.37
C ASP A 76 -12.69 6.36 -0.99
N PRO A 77 -13.98 6.63 -1.27
CA PRO A 77 -14.58 6.27 -2.55
C PRO A 77 -14.02 7.05 -3.74
N LEU A 78 -13.32 8.16 -3.49
CA LEU A 78 -12.72 8.99 -4.54
C LEU A 78 -11.26 8.64 -4.83
N LEU A 79 -10.74 7.57 -4.23
CA LEU A 79 -9.39 7.09 -4.49
C LEU A 79 -9.15 6.81 -5.97
N TRP A 80 -10.19 6.42 -6.71
CA TRP A 80 -10.17 6.18 -8.15
C TRP A 80 -9.72 7.38 -8.98
N ARG A 81 -9.87 8.60 -8.48
CA ARG A 81 -9.36 9.81 -9.11
C ARG A 81 -7.83 9.82 -9.20
N LYS A 82 -7.17 9.03 -8.38
CA LYS A 82 -5.70 8.89 -8.33
C LYS A 82 -5.16 7.80 -9.25
N ARG A 83 -6.02 7.08 -9.98
CA ARG A 83 -5.62 5.91 -10.79
C ARG A 83 -4.53 6.22 -11.82
N ALA A 84 -4.61 7.37 -12.47
CA ALA A 84 -3.61 7.75 -13.48
C ALA A 84 -2.23 7.98 -12.85
N LEU A 85 -2.19 8.63 -11.69
CA LEU A 85 -0.96 8.86 -10.94
C LEU A 85 -0.35 7.54 -10.46
N VAL A 86 -1.15 6.65 -9.88
CA VAL A 86 -0.69 5.35 -9.39
C VAL A 86 -0.18 4.50 -10.55
N LYS A 87 -0.90 4.43 -11.65
CA LYS A 87 -0.48 3.70 -12.86
C LYS A 87 0.86 4.21 -13.38
N ARG A 88 1.03 5.52 -13.50
CA ARG A 88 2.28 6.13 -13.94
C ARG A 88 3.42 5.81 -12.99
N THR A 89 3.20 5.94 -11.69
CA THR A 89 4.21 5.66 -10.67
C THR A 89 4.64 4.20 -10.70
N LEU A 90 3.70 3.27 -10.85
CA LEU A 90 4.00 1.84 -11.00
C LEU A 90 4.85 1.55 -12.24
N LYS A 91 4.54 2.18 -13.36
CA LYS A 91 5.31 2.05 -14.60
C LYS A 91 6.72 2.62 -14.48
N GLU A 92 6.85 3.82 -13.95
CA GLU A 92 8.15 4.48 -13.74
C GLU A 92 9.03 3.69 -12.77
N PHE A 93 8.43 3.11 -11.73
CA PHE A 93 9.13 2.25 -10.79
C PHE A 93 9.52 0.92 -11.43
N GLY A 94 8.75 0.42 -12.38
CA GLY A 94 8.96 -0.89 -13.00
C GLY A 94 8.59 -2.04 -12.08
N ALA A 95 7.43 -1.97 -11.44
CA ALA A 95 6.98 -2.97 -10.49
C ALA A 95 6.88 -4.38 -11.12
N ASP A 96 7.55 -5.34 -10.51
CA ASP A 96 7.50 -6.76 -10.91
C ASP A 96 6.39 -7.51 -10.20
N VAL A 97 6.04 -7.08 -8.99
CA VAL A 97 5.00 -7.68 -8.17
C VAL A 97 4.31 -6.60 -7.31
N ILE A 98 3.02 -6.76 -7.13
CA ILE A 98 2.23 -5.92 -6.23
C ILE A 98 1.96 -6.72 -4.95
N HIS A 99 2.28 -6.12 -3.80
CA HIS A 99 2.05 -6.71 -2.49
C HIS A 99 0.89 -5.98 -1.80
N LEU A 100 -0.18 -6.72 -1.55
CA LEU A 100 -1.38 -6.23 -0.86
C LEU A 100 -1.29 -6.61 0.62
N THR A 101 -1.63 -5.68 1.50
CA THR A 101 -1.45 -5.86 2.95
C THR A 101 -2.74 -6.10 3.71
N GLY A 102 -3.86 -6.16 3.02
CA GLY A 102 -5.18 -6.38 3.63
C GLY A 102 -6.30 -6.28 2.62
N LEU A 103 -7.48 -5.87 3.09
CA LEU A 103 -8.70 -5.77 2.29
C LEU A 103 -9.28 -4.36 2.23
N ASN A 104 -8.59 -3.36 2.75
CA ASN A 104 -9.07 -1.99 2.74
C ASN A 104 -8.91 -1.34 1.36
N ASP A 105 -9.29 -0.08 1.25
CA ASP A 105 -9.35 0.68 0.01
C ASP A 105 -8.02 0.72 -0.75
N ILE A 106 -6.90 0.92 -0.07
CA ILE A 106 -5.56 0.94 -0.70
C ILE A 106 -5.23 -0.42 -1.31
N SER A 107 -5.44 -1.52 -0.57
CA SER A 107 -5.21 -2.87 -1.08
C SER A 107 -6.16 -3.23 -2.23
N GLN A 108 -7.43 -2.87 -2.13
CA GLN A 108 -8.39 -3.08 -3.22
C GLN A 108 -7.98 -2.31 -4.48
N PHE A 109 -7.50 -1.09 -4.30
CA PHE A 109 -6.98 -0.27 -5.39
C PHE A 109 -5.74 -0.90 -6.03
N GLY A 110 -4.84 -1.46 -5.22
CA GLY A 110 -3.69 -2.22 -5.68
C GLY A 110 -4.07 -3.47 -6.45
N PHE A 111 -5.06 -4.20 -5.98
CA PHE A 111 -5.59 -5.39 -6.68
C PHE A 111 -6.10 -5.05 -8.07
N VAL A 112 -6.85 -3.97 -8.21
CA VAL A 112 -7.36 -3.54 -9.52
C VAL A 112 -6.23 -3.14 -10.46
N HIS A 113 -5.22 -2.41 -9.98
CA HIS A 113 -4.05 -2.07 -10.78
C HIS A 113 -3.26 -3.32 -11.22
N ALA A 114 -3.09 -4.29 -10.32
CA ALA A 114 -2.46 -5.57 -10.65
C ALA A 114 -3.19 -6.27 -11.79
N HIS A 115 -4.52 -6.33 -11.71
CA HIS A 115 -5.34 -6.96 -12.74
C HIS A 115 -5.21 -6.27 -14.11
N PHE A 116 -5.42 -4.95 -14.16
CA PHE A 116 -5.40 -4.22 -15.44
C PHE A 116 -4.01 -4.07 -16.03
N MET A 117 -2.98 -3.98 -15.20
CA MET A 117 -1.59 -3.86 -15.66
C MET A 117 -0.92 -5.23 -15.85
N LYS A 118 -1.60 -6.33 -15.54
CA LYS A 118 -1.08 -7.70 -15.62
C LYS A 118 0.21 -7.89 -14.82
N ILE A 119 0.24 -7.30 -13.62
CA ILE A 119 1.34 -7.47 -12.67
C ILE A 119 0.91 -8.52 -11.65
N PRO A 120 1.72 -9.55 -11.38
CA PRO A 120 1.42 -10.53 -10.34
C PRO A 120 1.19 -9.88 -8.98
N ALA A 121 0.22 -10.37 -8.21
CA ALA A 121 -0.06 -9.86 -6.89
C ALA A 121 0.09 -10.96 -5.84
N VAL A 122 0.64 -10.58 -4.70
CA VAL A 122 0.67 -11.38 -3.48
C VAL A 122 -0.03 -10.61 -2.37
N ALA A 123 -0.58 -11.33 -1.41
CA ALA A 123 -1.26 -10.70 -0.28
C ALA A 123 -0.78 -11.30 1.03
N THR A 124 -0.63 -10.46 2.04
CA THR A 124 -0.41 -10.90 3.42
C THR A 124 -1.63 -10.57 4.26
N TRP A 125 -1.96 -11.48 5.16
CA TRP A 125 -3.12 -11.37 6.02
C TRP A 125 -2.66 -11.07 7.45
N HIS A 126 -2.92 -9.86 7.92
CA HIS A 126 -2.49 -9.42 9.25
C HIS A 126 -3.62 -9.34 10.26
N THR A 127 -4.89 -9.38 9.81
CA THR A 127 -6.05 -9.22 10.67
C THR A 127 -7.11 -10.24 10.32
N ASN A 128 -7.55 -10.99 11.31
CA ASN A 128 -8.61 -11.99 11.15
C ASN A 128 -9.98 -11.31 11.26
N THR A 129 -10.37 -10.61 10.20
CA THR A 129 -11.58 -9.76 10.19
C THR A 129 -12.86 -10.53 10.49
N HIS A 130 -12.94 -11.82 10.13
CA HIS A 130 -14.11 -12.63 10.41
C HIS A 130 -14.22 -13.03 11.89
N GLU A 131 -13.12 -13.21 12.61
CA GLU A 131 -13.14 -13.41 14.06
C GLU A 131 -13.57 -12.14 14.78
N TYR A 132 -13.05 -10.98 14.38
CA TYR A 132 -13.48 -9.70 14.92
C TYR A 132 -14.98 -9.41 14.70
N ALA A 133 -15.52 -9.83 13.56
CA ALA A 133 -16.95 -9.67 13.28
C ALA A 133 -17.83 -10.63 14.08
N ALA A 134 -17.31 -11.80 14.47
CA ALA A 134 -18.04 -12.80 15.26
C ALA A 134 -18.10 -12.48 16.76
N GLU A 135 -17.20 -11.64 17.27
CA GLU A 135 -17.13 -11.24 18.69
C GLU A 135 -17.98 -10.01 19.02
N ARG A 136 -18.67 -9.43 18.04
CA ARG A 136 -19.56 -8.26 18.18
C ARG A 136 -21.00 -8.64 17.84
#